data_26691e98e735df2c4b7b98ba51ce8c59
#
_entry.id   26691e98e735df2c4b7b98ba51ce8c59
#
_cell.length_a   1.000
_cell.length_b   1.000
_cell.length_c   1.000
_cell.angle_alpha   90.00
_cell.angle_beta   90.00
_cell.angle_gamma   90.00
#
_symmetry.space_group_name_H-M   'P 1'
#
loop_
_entity.id
_entity.type
_entity.pdbx_description
1 polymer ?
#
loop_
_entity_poly.entity_id
_entity_poly.type
_entity_poly.pdbx_seq_one_letter_code
_entity_poly.pdbx_strand_id
1 'polypeptide(L)'
;MARLQRKRFEQPVEIRHFPHGQLDIVELDDVVVGRMTHEPGWRWSVHVRPIAGTDRCQYHHVGYTIQGRLHTQLEDGAEMILEAGDVFELPPGHDAWVEGDENWVALDFAGVRSYAQPADQRGQRVLASLLFSDIVGSTALAERLGSAAWHERVGQHNERAQAVVDRFQGRIVDFTGDGFAASFDGAERAIRAALTFRPWVNELDLHVRMAVHTGEVESQGSRVRGLPLHIASRIMNLAGPDEILVSGTVHDLLDGSELSFSDRGRHELKGVSGARQVFAVDG
;
A
#
# COMPACT_ATOMS: atom_id res chain seq x y z
N MET A 1 12.36 16.10 3.52
CA MET A 1 13.19 16.28 4.73
C MET A 1 12.49 15.57 5.88
N ALA A 2 13.18 14.68 6.59
CA ALA A 2 12.66 14.08 7.81
C ALA A 2 12.35 15.21 8.82
N ARG A 3 11.17 15.17 9.44
CA ARG A 3 10.74 16.16 10.43
C ARG A 3 10.28 15.48 11.71
N LEU A 4 10.53 16.10 12.85
CA LEU A 4 10.00 15.65 14.12
C LEU A 4 8.48 15.92 14.14
N GLN A 5 7.70 14.90 14.50
CA GLN A 5 6.25 14.97 14.60
C GLN A 5 5.77 14.47 15.97
N ARG A 6 4.72 15.08 16.45
CA ARG A 6 4.01 14.65 17.65
C ARG A 6 2.52 14.86 17.47
N LYS A 7 1.73 13.83 17.64
CA LYS A 7 0.26 13.86 17.70
C LYS A 7 -0.20 13.27 19.03
N ARG A 8 -1.45 13.53 19.40
CA ARG A 8 -2.05 13.01 20.61
C ARG A 8 -3.41 12.40 20.31
N PHE A 9 -3.80 11.37 21.06
CA PHE A 9 -5.12 10.73 20.96
C PHE A 9 -6.28 11.59 21.48
N GLU A 10 -6.00 12.70 22.18
CA GLU A 10 -6.98 13.73 22.54
C GLU A 10 -7.38 14.61 21.35
N GLN A 11 -6.64 14.52 20.24
CA GLN A 11 -6.89 15.22 18.98
C GLN A 11 -6.70 14.27 17.79
N PRO A 12 -7.52 13.21 17.70
CA PRO A 12 -7.40 12.23 16.63
C PRO A 12 -7.81 12.86 15.28
N VAL A 13 -7.31 12.29 14.18
CA VAL A 13 -7.76 12.69 12.83
C VAL A 13 -9.10 12.07 12.47
N GLU A 14 -9.45 10.95 13.11
CA GLU A 14 -10.72 10.25 12.94
C GLU A 14 -11.09 9.52 14.23
N ILE A 15 -12.38 9.50 14.55
CA ILE A 15 -12.95 8.69 15.62
C ILE A 15 -14.03 7.80 15.00
N ARG A 16 -13.95 6.49 15.24
CA ARG A 16 -14.99 5.54 14.86
C ARG A 16 -15.66 5.00 16.09
N HIS A 17 -16.97 5.24 16.20
CA HIS A 17 -17.81 4.67 17.25
C HIS A 17 -18.54 3.44 16.73
N PHE A 18 -18.60 2.42 17.55
CA PHE A 18 -19.42 1.23 17.37
C PHE A 18 -19.96 0.77 18.72
N PRO A 19 -21.00 -0.07 18.76
CA PRO A 19 -21.58 -0.47 20.04
C PRO A 19 -20.51 -1.06 20.97
N HIS A 20 -20.47 -0.57 22.19
CA HIS A 20 -19.48 -0.95 23.23
C HIS A 20 -18.03 -0.72 22.83
N GLY A 21 -17.75 0.23 21.92
CA GLY A 21 -16.36 0.49 21.59
C GLY A 21 -16.11 1.73 20.75
N GLN A 22 -14.85 2.11 20.72
CA GLN A 22 -14.34 3.26 19.99
C GLN A 22 -12.93 2.98 19.47
N LEU A 23 -12.63 3.55 18.31
CA LEU A 23 -11.29 3.59 17.73
C LEU A 23 -10.92 5.05 17.45
N ASP A 24 -9.90 5.55 18.14
CA ASP A 24 -9.29 6.84 17.86
C ASP A 24 -8.09 6.65 16.93
N ILE A 25 -8.00 7.41 15.85
CA ILE A 25 -6.94 7.29 14.87
C ILE A 25 -6.05 8.53 14.89
N VAL A 26 -4.76 8.31 15.00
CA VAL A 26 -3.72 9.32 14.89
C VAL A 26 -2.83 8.96 13.70
N GLU A 27 -2.55 9.93 12.85
CA GLU A 27 -1.74 9.76 11.65
C GLU A 27 -0.49 10.65 11.71
N LEU A 28 0.67 10.02 11.58
CA LEU A 28 1.96 10.64 11.31
C LEU A 28 2.28 10.45 9.82
N ASP A 29 3.36 11.04 9.31
CA ASP A 29 3.67 10.97 7.88
C ASP A 29 3.73 9.50 7.39
N ASP A 30 4.40 8.63 8.15
CA ASP A 30 4.65 7.24 7.73
C ASP A 30 3.89 6.19 8.56
N VAL A 31 3.25 6.59 9.65
CA VAL A 31 2.63 5.66 10.59
C VAL A 31 1.24 6.11 10.98
N VAL A 32 0.30 5.16 10.96
CA VAL A 32 -1.04 5.33 11.53
C VAL A 32 -1.14 4.48 12.77
N VAL A 33 -1.57 5.07 13.85
CA VAL A 33 -1.76 4.38 15.13
C VAL A 33 -3.21 4.53 15.57
N GLY A 34 -3.85 3.41 15.86
CA GLY A 34 -5.18 3.37 16.47
C GLY A 34 -5.10 3.13 17.97
N ARG A 35 -5.92 3.84 18.73
CA ARG A 35 -6.23 3.46 20.12
C ARG A 35 -7.60 2.82 20.12
N MET A 36 -7.63 1.51 20.33
CA MET A 36 -8.86 0.74 20.49
C MET A 36 -9.30 0.80 21.94
N THR A 37 -10.57 1.09 22.17
CA THR A 37 -11.21 1.01 23.49
C THR A 37 -12.46 0.18 23.34
N HIS A 38 -12.51 -0.98 24.00
CA HIS A 38 -13.66 -1.87 24.00
C HIS A 38 -14.18 -2.00 25.45
N GLU A 39 -15.48 -1.76 25.61
CA GLU A 39 -16.14 -1.83 26.91
C GLU A 39 -16.48 -3.28 27.31
N PRO A 40 -16.72 -3.57 28.60
CA PRO A 40 -17.27 -4.85 29.04
C PRO A 40 -18.50 -5.26 28.23
N GLY A 41 -18.55 -6.53 27.85
CA GLY A 41 -19.61 -7.07 26.99
C GLY A 41 -19.40 -6.85 25.49
N TRP A 42 -18.40 -6.11 25.07
CA TRP A 42 -18.07 -6.02 23.65
C TRP A 42 -17.62 -7.38 23.10
N ARG A 43 -18.13 -7.69 21.92
CA ARG A 43 -17.72 -8.84 21.11
C ARG A 43 -17.72 -8.48 19.65
N TRP A 44 -16.67 -8.84 18.91
CA TRP A 44 -16.52 -8.50 17.48
C TRP A 44 -17.67 -9.05 16.65
N SER A 45 -17.99 -10.34 16.81
CA SER A 45 -19.08 -11.01 16.06
C SER A 45 -20.49 -10.44 16.34
N VAL A 46 -20.66 -9.67 17.40
CA VAL A 46 -21.93 -9.04 17.75
C VAL A 46 -21.95 -7.56 17.33
N HIS A 47 -20.88 -6.82 17.62
CA HIS A 47 -20.88 -5.36 17.57
C HIS A 47 -20.18 -4.78 16.33
N VAL A 48 -19.21 -5.53 15.75
CA VAL A 48 -18.47 -5.09 14.56
C VAL A 48 -18.88 -5.85 13.30
N ARG A 49 -19.22 -7.13 13.40
CA ARG A 49 -19.71 -7.97 12.31
C ARG A 49 -20.82 -7.32 11.48
N PRO A 50 -21.89 -6.71 12.06
CA PRO A 50 -22.93 -6.05 11.28
C PRO A 50 -22.42 -4.87 10.45
N ILE A 51 -21.42 -4.16 10.97
CA ILE A 51 -20.73 -3.06 10.28
C ILE A 51 -19.79 -3.62 9.22
N ALA A 52 -19.01 -4.63 9.64
CA ALA A 52 -17.99 -5.25 8.83
C ALA A 52 -18.54 -6.09 7.67
N GLY A 53 -19.71 -6.68 7.77
CA GLY A 53 -20.30 -7.54 6.72
C GLY A 53 -19.49 -8.81 6.42
N THR A 54 -18.68 -9.29 7.38
CA THR A 54 -17.90 -10.53 7.29
C THR A 54 -18.14 -11.38 8.53
N ASP A 55 -18.01 -12.70 8.41
CA ASP A 55 -18.30 -13.59 9.55
C ASP A 55 -17.29 -13.50 10.69
N ARG A 56 -16.05 -13.13 10.38
CA ARG A 56 -14.94 -12.91 11.32
C ARG A 56 -14.13 -11.69 10.91
N CYS A 57 -13.32 -11.16 11.81
CA CYS A 57 -12.42 -10.05 11.50
C CYS A 57 -11.42 -10.46 10.40
N GLN A 58 -11.39 -9.71 9.31
CA GLN A 58 -10.51 -9.98 8.16
C GLN A 58 -9.27 -9.10 8.17
N TYR A 59 -9.00 -8.42 9.28
CA TYR A 59 -7.82 -7.58 9.41
C TYR A 59 -6.72 -8.29 10.19
N HIS A 60 -5.50 -8.01 9.76
CA HIS A 60 -4.29 -8.34 10.52
C HIS A 60 -4.04 -7.21 11.50
N HIS A 61 -3.97 -7.51 12.77
CA HIS A 61 -3.65 -6.56 13.82
C HIS A 61 -2.28 -6.85 14.42
N VAL A 62 -1.49 -5.80 14.60
CA VAL A 62 -0.25 -5.83 15.39
C VAL A 62 -0.36 -4.72 16.41
N GLY A 63 -0.25 -5.04 17.69
CA GLY A 63 -0.55 -4.06 18.71
C GLY A 63 0.08 -4.31 20.08
N TYR A 64 -0.29 -3.45 21.01
CA TYR A 64 0.13 -3.50 22.40
C TYR A 64 -1.07 -3.23 23.31
N THR A 65 -1.35 -4.15 24.22
CA THR A 65 -2.42 -4.01 25.22
C THR A 65 -1.98 -3.10 26.36
N ILE A 66 -2.73 -2.02 26.59
CA ILE A 66 -2.46 -1.05 27.66
C ILE A 66 -3.17 -1.47 28.93
N GLN A 67 -4.42 -1.96 28.81
CA GLN A 67 -5.33 -2.20 29.95
C GLN A 67 -6.35 -3.29 29.58
N GLY A 68 -6.85 -3.99 30.62
CA GLY A 68 -7.94 -4.96 30.50
C GLY A 68 -7.51 -6.27 29.86
N ARG A 69 -8.52 -7.08 29.52
CA ARG A 69 -8.34 -8.43 28.96
C ARG A 69 -9.20 -8.62 27.73
N LEU A 70 -8.61 -9.12 26.65
CA LEU A 70 -9.31 -9.47 25.42
C LEU A 70 -9.08 -10.95 25.10
N HIS A 71 -10.16 -11.71 25.05
CA HIS A 71 -10.12 -13.09 24.56
C HIS A 71 -10.23 -13.07 23.04
N THR A 72 -9.37 -13.82 22.36
CA THR A 72 -9.35 -13.95 20.90
C THR A 72 -9.44 -15.42 20.51
N GLN A 73 -10.16 -15.70 19.42
CA GLN A 73 -10.35 -17.07 18.92
C GLN A 73 -10.27 -17.10 17.40
N LEU A 74 -9.42 -17.96 16.85
CA LEU A 74 -9.36 -18.27 15.43
C LEU A 74 -10.44 -19.27 14.99
N GLU A 75 -10.64 -19.40 13.68
CA GLU A 75 -11.60 -20.35 13.10
C GLU A 75 -11.25 -21.80 13.38
N ASP A 76 -9.98 -22.15 13.47
CA ASP A 76 -9.47 -23.48 13.81
C ASP A 76 -9.59 -23.82 15.30
N GLY A 77 -10.11 -22.91 16.11
CA GLY A 77 -10.31 -23.07 17.55
C GLY A 77 -9.10 -22.67 18.40
N ALA A 78 -8.01 -22.18 17.82
CA ALA A 78 -6.91 -21.61 18.60
C ALA A 78 -7.36 -20.34 19.35
N GLU A 79 -7.03 -20.26 20.63
CA GLU A 79 -7.44 -19.15 21.51
C GLU A 79 -6.25 -18.52 22.20
N MET A 80 -6.39 -17.24 22.49
CA MET A 80 -5.41 -16.45 23.26
C MET A 80 -6.11 -15.35 24.04
N ILE A 81 -5.64 -15.08 25.25
CA ILE A 81 -6.06 -13.92 26.05
C ILE A 81 -4.92 -12.91 26.00
N LEU A 82 -5.27 -11.67 25.64
CA LEU A 82 -4.37 -10.53 25.64
C LEU A 82 -4.59 -9.74 26.94
N GLU A 83 -3.52 -9.50 27.68
CA GLU A 83 -3.53 -8.77 28.94
C GLU A 83 -2.64 -7.52 28.86
N ALA A 84 -2.81 -6.62 29.83
CA ALA A 84 -1.98 -5.41 29.89
C ALA A 84 -0.48 -5.76 29.91
N GLY A 85 0.28 -5.17 28.96
CA GLY A 85 1.69 -5.41 28.76
C GLY A 85 2.01 -6.32 27.56
N ASP A 86 1.02 -6.99 26.97
CA ASP A 86 1.23 -7.88 25.85
C ASP A 86 1.43 -7.11 24.54
N VAL A 87 2.44 -7.49 23.78
CA VAL A 87 2.55 -7.22 22.35
C VAL A 87 1.91 -8.38 21.62
N PHE A 88 1.01 -8.08 20.69
CA PHE A 88 0.24 -9.13 20.01
C PHE A 88 0.25 -8.99 18.49
N GLU A 89 0.05 -10.14 17.85
CA GLU A 89 -0.25 -10.26 16.42
C GLU A 89 -1.49 -11.14 16.25
N LEU A 90 -2.54 -10.59 15.61
CA LEU A 90 -3.77 -11.32 15.32
C LEU A 90 -3.95 -11.43 13.81
N PRO A 91 -3.88 -12.64 13.24
CA PRO A 91 -4.13 -12.84 11.82
C PRO A 91 -5.62 -12.66 11.48
N PRO A 92 -5.98 -12.44 10.19
CA PRO A 92 -7.36 -12.48 9.73
C PRO A 92 -8.06 -13.80 10.09
N GLY A 93 -9.38 -13.75 10.32
CA GLY A 93 -10.19 -14.93 10.63
C GLY A 93 -10.47 -15.12 12.12
N HIS A 94 -10.18 -14.13 12.96
CA HIS A 94 -10.46 -14.18 14.39
C HIS A 94 -11.81 -13.56 14.79
N ASP A 95 -12.38 -14.03 15.89
CA ASP A 95 -13.36 -13.34 16.76
C ASP A 95 -12.65 -12.85 18.03
N ALA A 96 -13.20 -11.88 18.72
CA ALA A 96 -12.66 -11.38 19.97
C ALA A 96 -13.75 -10.81 20.87
N TRP A 97 -13.56 -10.89 22.19
CA TRP A 97 -14.48 -10.30 23.18
C TRP A 97 -13.73 -9.85 24.43
N VAL A 98 -14.27 -8.80 25.06
CA VAL A 98 -13.73 -8.31 26.34
C VAL A 98 -14.06 -9.32 27.44
N GLU A 99 -13.07 -9.69 28.23
CA GLU A 99 -13.20 -10.56 29.37
C GLU A 99 -13.10 -9.74 30.68
N GLY A 100 -14.11 -9.90 31.55
CA GLY A 100 -14.19 -9.16 32.81
C GLY A 100 -15.05 -7.90 32.71
N ASP A 101 -14.89 -7.02 33.69
CA ASP A 101 -15.69 -5.81 33.93
C ASP A 101 -14.90 -4.50 33.68
N GLU A 102 -13.70 -4.61 33.13
CA GLU A 102 -12.83 -3.50 32.82
C GLU A 102 -12.74 -3.30 31.29
N ASN A 103 -12.60 -2.05 30.85
CA ASN A 103 -12.36 -1.76 29.43
C ASN A 103 -11.04 -2.41 28.97
N TRP A 104 -11.05 -3.04 27.81
CA TRP A 104 -9.81 -3.36 27.11
C TRP A 104 -9.36 -2.17 26.28
N VAL A 105 -8.11 -1.74 26.47
CA VAL A 105 -7.49 -0.64 25.72
C VAL A 105 -6.18 -1.12 25.11
N ALA A 106 -6.01 -0.89 23.81
CA ALA A 106 -4.79 -1.24 23.11
C ALA A 106 -4.40 -0.20 22.05
N LEU A 107 -3.11 -0.18 21.73
CA LEU A 107 -2.62 0.46 20.50
C LEU A 107 -2.56 -0.59 19.40
N ASP A 108 -3.01 -0.21 18.21
CA ASP A 108 -2.92 -1.00 16.99
C ASP A 108 -2.12 -0.21 15.94
N PHE A 109 -1.12 -0.86 15.35
CA PHE A 109 -0.21 -0.30 14.36
C PHE A 109 -0.48 -0.84 12.95
N ALA A 110 -1.37 -1.85 12.82
CA ALA A 110 -1.76 -2.45 11.55
C ALA A 110 -3.29 -2.61 11.49
N GLY A 111 -3.89 -2.57 10.32
CA GLY A 111 -5.34 -2.78 10.16
C GLY A 111 -6.24 -1.58 10.54
N VAL A 112 -5.72 -0.59 11.22
CA VAL A 112 -6.43 0.56 11.79
C VAL A 112 -7.29 1.31 10.76
N ARG A 113 -6.76 1.50 9.54
CA ARG A 113 -7.42 2.32 8.52
C ARG A 113 -8.79 1.77 8.10
N SER A 114 -8.98 0.48 8.18
CA SER A 114 -10.18 -0.21 7.68
C SER A 114 -11.03 -0.88 8.75
N TYR A 115 -10.53 -0.95 9.99
CA TYR A 115 -11.26 -1.57 11.11
C TYR A 115 -12.56 -0.82 11.41
N ALA A 116 -13.64 -1.57 11.66
CA ALA A 116 -14.98 -1.07 11.96
C ALA A 116 -15.54 -0.07 10.92
N GLN A 117 -15.13 -0.21 9.66
CA GLN A 117 -15.75 0.51 8.53
C GLN A 117 -16.80 -0.37 7.84
N PRO A 118 -17.91 0.22 7.36
CA PRO A 118 -18.90 -0.47 6.53
C PRO A 118 -18.27 -1.13 5.30
N ALA A 119 -18.84 -2.25 4.87
CA ALA A 119 -18.31 -3.02 3.74
C ALA A 119 -18.29 -2.24 2.41
N ASP A 120 -19.21 -1.31 2.23
CA ASP A 120 -19.32 -0.40 1.09
C ASP A 120 -18.24 0.69 1.07
N GLN A 121 -17.64 0.99 2.23
CA GLN A 121 -16.51 1.93 2.34
C GLN A 121 -15.16 1.22 2.25
N ARG A 122 -15.16 -0.13 2.19
CA ARG A 122 -13.95 -0.94 2.00
C ARG A 122 -13.66 -1.08 0.53
N GLY A 123 -12.55 -0.55 0.10
CA GLY A 123 -12.19 -0.58 -1.31
C GLY A 123 -12.91 0.51 -2.09
N GLN A 124 -12.73 1.76 -1.65
CA GLN A 124 -13.14 2.88 -2.48
C GLN A 124 -12.44 2.75 -3.83
N ARG A 125 -13.25 2.79 -4.89
CA ARG A 125 -12.72 3.00 -6.22
C ARG A 125 -12.20 4.41 -6.30
N VAL A 126 -10.90 4.52 -6.50
CA VAL A 126 -10.21 5.80 -6.64
C VAL A 126 -9.45 5.81 -7.95
N LEU A 127 -9.41 6.97 -8.57
CA LEU A 127 -8.53 7.17 -9.71
C LEU A 127 -7.10 7.30 -9.18
N ALA A 128 -6.20 6.41 -9.63
CA ALA A 128 -4.81 6.43 -9.23
C ALA A 128 -3.89 6.30 -10.44
N SER A 129 -2.75 6.97 -10.37
CA SER A 129 -1.66 6.81 -11.31
C SER A 129 -0.66 5.81 -10.74
N LEU A 130 -0.40 4.75 -11.48
CA LEU A 130 0.42 3.62 -11.07
C LEU A 130 1.76 3.68 -11.79
N LEU A 131 2.85 3.72 -11.05
CA LEU A 131 4.21 3.57 -11.56
C LEU A 131 4.69 2.16 -11.26
N PHE A 132 5.10 1.44 -12.31
CA PHE A 132 5.79 0.16 -12.21
C PHE A 132 7.23 0.31 -12.66
N SER A 133 8.14 -0.32 -11.95
CA SER A 133 9.56 -0.39 -12.27
C SER A 133 10.07 -1.81 -12.10
N ASP A 134 11.03 -2.19 -12.94
CA ASP A 134 11.67 -3.51 -12.92
C ASP A 134 13.11 -3.41 -13.42
N ILE A 135 14.06 -4.14 -12.80
CA ILE A 135 15.48 -4.12 -13.18
C ILE A 135 15.68 -4.99 -14.41
N VAL A 136 16.26 -4.43 -15.44
CA VAL A 136 16.54 -5.12 -16.69
C VAL A 136 17.66 -6.16 -16.51
N GLY A 137 17.39 -7.42 -16.86
CA GLY A 137 18.39 -8.49 -16.78
C GLY A 137 18.77 -8.90 -15.38
N SER A 138 17.91 -8.69 -14.40
CA SER A 138 18.11 -8.97 -12.97
C SER A 138 18.65 -10.36 -12.69
N THR A 139 18.13 -11.41 -13.32
CA THR A 139 18.59 -12.79 -13.15
C THR A 139 20.06 -12.97 -13.53
N ALA A 140 20.46 -12.50 -14.72
CA ALA A 140 21.86 -12.59 -15.17
C ALA A 140 22.79 -11.73 -14.32
N LEU A 141 22.27 -10.59 -13.82
CA LEU A 141 23.03 -9.70 -12.95
C LEU A 141 23.24 -10.35 -11.57
N ALA A 142 22.21 -10.98 -11.01
CA ALA A 142 22.29 -11.72 -9.75
C ALA A 142 23.28 -12.89 -9.82
N GLU A 143 23.29 -13.65 -10.92
CA GLU A 143 24.25 -14.73 -11.16
C GLU A 143 25.69 -14.19 -11.23
N ARG A 144 25.90 -13.06 -11.91
CA ARG A 144 27.22 -12.44 -12.07
C ARG A 144 27.77 -11.86 -10.77
N LEU A 145 26.93 -11.19 -9.98
CA LEU A 145 27.32 -10.50 -8.75
C LEU A 145 27.43 -11.44 -7.54
N GLY A 146 26.68 -12.54 -7.57
CA GLY A 146 26.48 -13.41 -6.42
C GLY A 146 25.43 -12.87 -5.44
N SER A 147 24.91 -13.75 -4.60
CA SER A 147 23.73 -13.47 -3.76
C SER A 147 23.92 -12.26 -2.84
N ALA A 148 25.07 -12.15 -2.14
CA ALA A 148 25.28 -11.07 -1.16
C ALA A 148 25.32 -9.68 -1.83
N ALA A 149 26.12 -9.51 -2.90
CA ALA A 149 26.21 -8.24 -3.62
C ALA A 149 24.93 -7.88 -4.34
N TRP A 150 24.19 -8.88 -4.83
CA TRP A 150 22.88 -8.67 -5.41
C TRP A 150 21.87 -8.14 -4.38
N HIS A 151 21.76 -8.77 -3.20
CA HIS A 151 20.86 -8.32 -2.13
C HIS A 151 21.18 -6.89 -1.67
N GLU A 152 22.46 -6.55 -1.53
CA GLU A 152 22.87 -5.19 -1.20
C GLU A 152 22.42 -4.19 -2.27
N ARG A 153 22.60 -4.54 -3.55
CA ARG A 153 22.21 -3.68 -4.69
C ARG A 153 20.70 -3.46 -4.76
N VAL A 154 19.92 -4.52 -4.57
CA VAL A 154 18.45 -4.44 -4.50
C VAL A 154 17.99 -3.64 -3.27
N GLY A 155 18.68 -3.79 -2.14
CA GLY A 155 18.42 -2.96 -0.95
C GLY A 155 18.57 -1.46 -1.25
N GLN A 156 19.69 -1.05 -1.85
CA GLN A 156 19.94 0.34 -2.26
C GLN A 156 18.91 0.83 -3.30
N HIS A 157 18.53 -0.02 -4.26
CA HIS A 157 17.47 0.27 -5.22
C HIS A 157 16.14 0.56 -4.52
N ASN A 158 15.74 -0.29 -3.57
CA ASN A 158 14.48 -0.15 -2.84
C ASN A 158 14.45 1.10 -1.95
N GLU A 159 15.57 1.42 -1.28
CA GLU A 159 15.71 2.65 -0.50
C GLU A 159 15.57 3.90 -1.38
N ARG A 160 16.20 3.90 -2.56
CA ARG A 160 16.06 5.00 -3.52
C ARG A 160 14.64 5.10 -4.08
N ALA A 161 13.99 3.96 -4.36
CA ALA A 161 12.60 3.92 -4.80
C ALA A 161 11.66 4.53 -3.75
N GLN A 162 11.80 4.14 -2.48
CA GLN A 162 11.02 4.71 -1.38
C GLN A 162 11.23 6.22 -1.27
N ALA A 163 12.49 6.67 -1.25
CA ALA A 163 12.82 8.10 -1.12
C ALA A 163 12.23 8.96 -2.26
N VAL A 164 12.26 8.44 -3.50
CA VAL A 164 11.69 9.15 -4.65
C VAL A 164 10.16 9.16 -4.58
N VAL A 165 9.54 8.02 -4.30
CA VAL A 165 8.08 7.91 -4.20
C VAL A 165 7.55 8.85 -3.12
N ASP A 166 8.17 8.91 -1.95
CA ASP A 166 7.81 9.82 -0.86
C ASP A 166 7.97 11.29 -1.24
N ARG A 167 9.08 11.63 -1.92
CA ARG A 167 9.34 12.99 -2.41
C ARG A 167 8.22 13.51 -3.31
N PHE A 168 7.64 12.64 -4.15
CA PHE A 168 6.54 13.00 -5.05
C PHE A 168 5.16 12.68 -4.47
N GLN A 169 5.07 12.47 -3.14
CA GLN A 169 3.82 12.23 -2.41
C GLN A 169 3.07 10.98 -2.93
N GLY A 170 3.81 10.00 -3.42
CA GLY A 170 3.30 8.69 -3.79
C GLY A 170 3.33 7.73 -2.61
N ARG A 171 2.97 6.50 -2.89
CA ARG A 171 3.04 5.40 -1.92
C ARG A 171 3.47 4.12 -2.62
N ILE A 172 4.48 3.44 -2.08
CA ILE A 172 4.81 2.09 -2.51
C ILE A 172 3.62 1.17 -2.23
N VAL A 173 3.20 0.44 -3.25
CA VAL A 173 2.14 -0.57 -3.19
C VAL A 173 2.73 -1.94 -2.90
N ASP A 174 3.84 -2.25 -3.57
CA ASP A 174 4.54 -3.53 -3.43
C ASP A 174 5.97 -3.42 -3.94
N PHE A 175 6.88 -4.23 -3.34
CA PHE A 175 8.19 -4.53 -3.90
C PHE A 175 8.15 -5.94 -4.50
N THR A 176 8.39 -6.04 -5.81
CA THR A 176 8.25 -7.29 -6.59
C THR A 176 9.56 -8.09 -6.70
N GLY A 177 10.43 -7.98 -5.70
CA GLY A 177 11.76 -8.60 -5.70
C GLY A 177 12.82 -7.69 -6.30
N ASP A 178 12.88 -7.57 -7.60
CA ASP A 178 13.80 -6.73 -8.38
C ASP A 178 13.15 -5.47 -8.97
N GLY A 179 11.94 -5.14 -8.54
CA GLY A 179 11.19 -3.96 -8.96
C GLY A 179 10.24 -3.47 -7.89
N PHE A 180 9.43 -2.47 -8.23
CA PHE A 180 8.38 -1.97 -7.35
C PHE A 180 7.16 -1.50 -8.12
N ALA A 181 6.04 -1.43 -7.41
CA ALA A 181 4.84 -0.75 -7.82
C ALA A 181 4.52 0.38 -6.84
N ALA A 182 4.20 1.56 -7.35
CA ALA A 182 3.80 2.71 -6.54
C ALA A 182 2.53 3.36 -7.09
N SER A 183 1.77 4.02 -6.23
CA SER A 183 0.56 4.77 -6.57
C SER A 183 0.69 6.23 -6.22
N PHE A 184 0.12 7.09 -7.06
CA PHE A 184 0.10 8.55 -6.93
C PHE A 184 -1.32 9.06 -7.20
N ASP A 185 -1.64 10.22 -6.67
CA ASP A 185 -2.90 10.93 -6.92
C ASP A 185 -2.90 11.75 -8.24
N GLY A 186 -1.79 11.72 -9.00
CA GLY A 186 -1.66 12.43 -10.28
C GLY A 186 -0.62 11.80 -11.20
N ALA A 187 -0.91 11.80 -12.50
CA ALA A 187 -0.06 11.22 -13.53
C ALA A 187 1.30 11.93 -13.65
N GLU A 188 1.29 13.26 -13.56
CA GLU A 188 2.52 14.05 -13.63
C GLU A 188 3.49 13.73 -12.50
N ARG A 189 3.00 13.56 -11.25
CA ARG A 189 3.83 13.17 -10.12
C ARG A 189 4.48 11.80 -10.32
N ALA A 190 3.72 10.83 -10.85
CA ALA A 190 4.23 9.51 -11.16
C ALA A 190 5.35 9.55 -12.22
N ILE A 191 5.19 10.36 -13.26
CA ILE A 191 6.22 10.52 -14.31
C ILE A 191 7.45 11.26 -13.76
N ARG A 192 7.27 12.33 -13.00
CA ARG A 192 8.39 13.07 -12.39
C ARG A 192 9.17 12.19 -11.38
N ALA A 193 8.47 11.31 -10.67
CA ALA A 193 9.10 10.29 -9.84
C ALA A 193 9.95 9.33 -10.68
N ALA A 194 9.41 8.80 -11.78
CA ALA A 194 10.15 7.91 -12.69
C ALA A 194 11.38 8.58 -13.30
N LEU A 195 11.24 9.82 -13.79
CA LEU A 195 12.34 10.62 -14.34
C LEU A 195 13.44 10.92 -13.31
N THR A 196 13.08 11.11 -12.04
CA THR A 196 14.03 11.32 -10.94
C THR A 196 14.69 10.01 -10.51
N PHE A 197 13.95 8.91 -10.50
CA PHE A 197 14.44 7.60 -10.08
C PHE A 197 15.46 7.02 -11.05
N ARG A 198 15.23 7.12 -12.35
CA ARG A 198 16.08 6.55 -13.41
C ARG A 198 17.57 6.90 -13.27
N PRO A 199 17.99 8.17 -13.20
CA PRO A 199 19.41 8.51 -13.06
C PRO A 199 19.98 8.03 -11.71
N TRP A 200 19.21 8.03 -10.64
CA TRP A 200 19.66 7.55 -9.33
C TRP A 200 19.93 6.05 -9.30
N VAL A 201 19.18 5.28 -10.07
CA VAL A 201 19.41 3.83 -10.21
C VAL A 201 20.60 3.54 -11.12
N ASN A 202 20.78 4.33 -12.16
CA ASN A 202 21.94 4.19 -13.06
C ASN A 202 23.29 4.40 -12.31
N GLU A 203 23.32 5.21 -11.24
CA GLU A 203 24.50 5.32 -10.37
C GLU A 203 24.84 4.00 -9.65
N LEU A 204 23.91 3.04 -9.59
CA LEU A 204 24.12 1.71 -9.05
C LEU A 204 24.55 0.69 -10.12
N ASP A 205 24.85 1.09 -11.36
CA ASP A 205 25.02 0.22 -12.52
C ASP A 205 23.82 -0.70 -12.76
N LEU A 206 22.61 -0.19 -12.47
CA LEU A 206 21.36 -0.85 -12.77
C LEU A 206 20.60 -0.07 -13.83
N HIS A 207 19.99 -0.79 -14.76
CA HIS A 207 19.06 -0.23 -15.74
C HIS A 207 17.65 -0.70 -15.40
N VAL A 208 16.67 0.20 -15.50
CA VAL A 208 15.29 -0.11 -15.18
C VAL A 208 14.38 0.15 -16.38
N ARG A 209 13.33 -0.63 -16.49
CA ARG A 209 12.20 -0.35 -17.37
C ARG A 209 11.04 0.09 -16.51
N MET A 210 10.32 1.11 -16.95
CA MET A 210 9.26 1.71 -16.16
C MET A 210 8.01 1.97 -17.00
N ALA A 211 6.84 1.96 -16.34
CA ALA A 211 5.62 2.43 -16.96
C ALA A 211 4.70 3.16 -15.99
N VAL A 212 3.96 4.14 -16.52
CA VAL A 212 2.89 4.82 -15.81
C VAL A 212 1.56 4.61 -16.51
N HIS A 213 0.55 4.21 -15.74
CA HIS A 213 -0.83 4.09 -16.18
C HIS A 213 -1.77 4.68 -15.14
N THR A 214 -2.81 5.38 -15.59
CA THR A 214 -3.86 5.92 -14.72
C THR A 214 -5.16 5.18 -14.97
N GLY A 215 -5.80 4.76 -13.90
CA GLY A 215 -7.09 4.08 -13.96
C GLY A 215 -7.76 3.96 -12.60
N GLU A 216 -9.00 3.53 -12.60
CA GLU A 216 -9.79 3.32 -11.39
C GLU A 216 -9.37 2.01 -10.71
N VAL A 217 -8.86 2.12 -9.49
CA VAL A 217 -8.40 1.01 -8.68
C VAL A 217 -9.24 0.87 -7.42
N GLU A 218 -9.30 -0.34 -6.90
CA GLU A 218 -9.82 -0.59 -5.56
C GLU A 218 -8.68 -0.40 -4.56
N SER A 219 -8.82 0.62 -3.70
CA SER A 219 -7.86 0.90 -2.63
C SER A 219 -8.39 0.41 -1.30
N GLN A 220 -7.66 -0.48 -0.64
CA GLN A 220 -7.98 -0.99 0.69
C GLN A 220 -6.74 -0.89 1.58
N GLY A 221 -6.65 0.16 2.37
CA GLY A 221 -5.45 0.45 3.15
C GLY A 221 -4.23 0.65 2.25
N SER A 222 -3.17 -0.13 2.47
CA SER A 222 -1.97 -0.12 1.61
C SER A 222 -2.13 -0.94 0.33
N ARG A 223 -3.17 -1.75 0.22
CA ARG A 223 -3.39 -2.63 -0.94
C ARG A 223 -4.17 -1.91 -2.04
N VAL A 224 -3.66 -2.02 -3.24
CA VAL A 224 -4.31 -1.51 -4.46
C VAL A 224 -4.59 -2.71 -5.37
N ARG A 225 -5.81 -2.80 -5.91
CA ARG A 225 -6.23 -3.90 -6.78
C ARG A 225 -6.98 -3.37 -8.00
N GLY A 226 -7.03 -4.17 -9.05
CA GLY A 226 -7.83 -3.90 -10.22
C GLY A 226 -7.06 -4.05 -11.53
N LEU A 227 -7.79 -3.97 -12.64
CA LEU A 227 -7.25 -4.09 -13.99
C LEU A 227 -6.12 -3.08 -14.31
N PRO A 228 -6.12 -1.83 -13.79
CA PRO A 228 -5.05 -0.87 -14.06
C PRO A 228 -3.65 -1.34 -13.65
N LEU A 229 -3.50 -2.14 -12.58
CA LEU A 229 -2.20 -2.70 -12.21
C LEU A 229 -1.68 -3.66 -13.29
N HIS A 230 -2.57 -4.50 -13.83
CA HIS A 230 -2.20 -5.41 -14.91
C HIS A 230 -1.82 -4.65 -16.19
N ILE A 231 -2.54 -3.57 -16.51
CA ILE A 231 -2.23 -2.72 -17.66
C ILE A 231 -0.85 -2.08 -17.49
N ALA A 232 -0.58 -1.44 -16.34
CA ALA A 232 0.71 -0.80 -16.04
C ALA A 232 1.88 -1.79 -16.16
N SER A 233 1.76 -2.97 -15.51
CA SER A 233 2.77 -4.03 -15.60
C SER A 233 2.98 -4.52 -17.04
N ARG A 234 1.93 -4.63 -17.87
CA ARG A 234 2.06 -5.05 -19.28
C ARG A 234 2.72 -3.99 -20.13
N ILE A 235 2.43 -2.70 -19.91
CA ILE A 235 3.09 -1.60 -20.60
C ILE A 235 4.57 -1.56 -20.22
N MET A 236 4.92 -1.74 -18.93
CA MET A 236 6.31 -1.82 -18.47
C MET A 236 7.10 -2.92 -19.22
N ASN A 237 6.47 -4.07 -19.48
CA ASN A 237 7.12 -5.16 -20.21
C ASN A 237 7.42 -4.85 -21.69
N LEU A 238 6.87 -3.77 -22.24
CA LEU A 238 7.19 -3.27 -23.58
C LEU A 238 8.39 -2.32 -23.57
N ALA A 239 8.75 -1.77 -22.40
CA ALA A 239 9.82 -0.80 -22.27
C ALA A 239 11.20 -1.46 -22.40
N GLY A 240 12.10 -0.76 -23.08
CA GLY A 240 13.53 -1.05 -23.10
C GLY A 240 14.26 -0.59 -21.83
N PRO A 241 15.58 -0.83 -21.74
CA PRO A 241 16.39 -0.30 -20.65
C PRO A 241 16.28 1.23 -20.57
N ASP A 242 16.09 1.73 -19.34
CA ASP A 242 15.95 3.16 -19.02
C ASP A 242 14.81 3.88 -19.76
N GLU A 243 13.88 3.14 -20.31
CA GLU A 243 12.71 3.69 -20.97
C GLU A 243 11.54 3.80 -19.99
N ILE A 244 10.82 4.93 -20.07
CA ILE A 244 9.59 5.21 -19.34
C ILE A 244 8.44 5.24 -20.35
N LEU A 245 7.54 4.27 -20.27
CA LEU A 245 6.37 4.21 -21.12
C LEU A 245 5.12 4.70 -20.35
N VAL A 246 4.19 5.30 -21.08
CA VAL A 246 2.89 5.71 -20.53
C VAL A 246 1.75 5.21 -21.41
N SER A 247 0.59 4.98 -20.80
CA SER A 247 -0.62 4.68 -21.56
C SER A 247 -1.20 5.93 -22.22
N GLY A 248 -2.00 5.76 -23.28
CA GLY A 248 -2.76 6.86 -23.89
C GLY A 248 -3.57 7.66 -22.88
N THR A 249 -4.16 7.00 -21.89
CA THR A 249 -4.88 7.68 -20.79
C THR A 249 -3.98 8.69 -20.05
N VAL A 250 -2.73 8.33 -19.78
CA VAL A 250 -1.77 9.24 -19.11
C VAL A 250 -1.37 10.37 -20.03
N HIS A 251 -1.10 10.07 -21.30
CA HIS A 251 -0.80 11.08 -22.31
C HIS A 251 -1.93 12.12 -22.41
N ASP A 252 -3.17 11.67 -22.54
CA ASP A 252 -4.34 12.55 -22.68
C ASP A 252 -4.60 13.40 -21.42
N LEU A 253 -4.33 12.86 -20.21
CA LEU A 253 -4.43 13.60 -18.96
C LEU A 253 -3.38 14.71 -18.81
N LEU A 254 -2.29 14.62 -19.54
CA LEU A 254 -1.15 15.54 -19.47
C LEU A 254 -1.05 16.46 -20.70
N ASP A 255 -2.12 16.51 -21.49
CA ASP A 255 -2.19 17.48 -22.59
C ASP A 255 -2.03 18.90 -22.07
N GLY A 256 -1.11 19.66 -22.65
CA GLY A 256 -0.74 20.99 -22.19
C GLY A 256 0.26 21.04 -21.03
N SER A 257 0.81 19.92 -20.56
CA SER A 257 1.94 19.89 -19.61
C SER A 257 3.26 20.21 -20.31
N GLU A 258 4.32 20.42 -19.52
CA GLU A 258 5.69 20.61 -20.03
C GLU A 258 6.38 19.30 -20.44
N LEU A 259 5.70 18.15 -20.26
CA LEU A 259 6.23 16.83 -20.62
C LEU A 259 6.05 16.57 -22.12
N SER A 260 7.08 16.00 -22.74
CA SER A 260 7.06 15.61 -24.14
C SER A 260 6.97 14.10 -24.27
N PHE A 261 6.27 13.64 -25.29
CA PHE A 261 6.00 12.24 -25.51
C PHE A 261 6.23 11.82 -26.96
N SER A 262 6.84 10.67 -27.15
CA SER A 262 7.04 10.02 -28.46
C SER A 262 6.08 8.85 -28.61
N ASP A 263 5.34 8.80 -29.73
CA ASP A 263 4.39 7.73 -30.02
C ASP A 263 5.12 6.38 -30.20
N ARG A 264 4.67 5.35 -29.47
CA ARG A 264 5.15 3.96 -29.55
C ARG A 264 4.14 3.02 -30.21
N GLY A 265 3.04 3.57 -30.73
CA GLY A 265 1.99 2.81 -31.43
C GLY A 265 1.02 2.10 -30.52
N ARG A 266 0.24 1.22 -31.12
CA ARG A 266 -0.80 0.44 -30.45
C ARG A 266 -0.34 -0.98 -30.20
N HIS A 267 -0.51 -1.44 -28.95
CA HIS A 267 -0.08 -2.76 -28.51
C HIS A 267 -1.25 -3.56 -27.92
N GLU A 268 -1.32 -4.83 -28.27
CA GLU A 268 -2.18 -5.79 -27.57
C GLU A 268 -1.49 -6.23 -26.27
N LEU A 269 -2.16 -6.00 -25.14
CA LEU A 269 -1.64 -6.37 -23.83
C LEU A 269 -2.24 -7.72 -23.41
N LYS A 270 -1.41 -8.69 -23.06
CA LYS A 270 -1.86 -10.04 -22.67
C LYS A 270 -2.91 -9.99 -21.56
N GLY A 271 -4.11 -10.51 -21.83
CA GLY A 271 -5.22 -10.57 -20.87
C GLY A 271 -5.99 -9.25 -20.72
N VAL A 272 -5.74 -8.25 -21.55
CA VAL A 272 -6.49 -6.99 -21.61
C VAL A 272 -7.17 -6.90 -22.95
N SER A 273 -8.46 -6.59 -22.99
CA SER A 273 -9.21 -6.46 -24.22
C SER A 273 -8.85 -5.18 -24.98
N GLY A 274 -8.63 -5.32 -26.29
CA GLY A 274 -8.34 -4.22 -27.21
C GLY A 274 -6.91 -3.69 -27.13
N ALA A 275 -6.41 -3.21 -28.27
CA ALA A 275 -5.08 -2.62 -28.35
C ALA A 275 -5.04 -1.27 -27.63
N ARG A 276 -3.97 -0.99 -26.90
CA ARG A 276 -3.74 0.24 -26.14
C ARG A 276 -2.68 1.08 -26.80
N GLN A 277 -2.94 2.39 -26.93
CA GLN A 277 -1.94 3.35 -27.36
C GLN A 277 -0.90 3.53 -26.26
N VAL A 278 0.37 3.55 -26.63
CA VAL A 278 1.51 3.68 -25.70
C VAL A 278 2.43 4.79 -26.21
N PHE A 279 2.99 5.56 -25.30
CA PHE A 279 3.94 6.63 -25.59
C PHE A 279 5.19 6.46 -24.71
N ALA A 280 6.33 6.92 -25.18
CA ALA A 280 7.52 7.06 -24.36
C ALA A 280 7.62 8.50 -23.83
N VAL A 281 8.07 8.66 -22.61
CA VAL A 281 8.38 9.97 -22.02
C VAL A 281 9.75 10.39 -22.55
N ASP A 282 9.82 11.55 -23.18
CA ASP A 282 11.06 12.16 -23.66
C ASP A 282 11.75 12.88 -22.48
N GLY A 283 13.06 12.65 -22.28
CA GLY A 283 13.79 13.32 -21.20
C GLY A 283 14.99 12.56 -20.65
#